data_af78768a3275e5249eff0ecacda7c454
#
_entry.id   af78768a3275e5249eff0ecacda7c454
#
_cell.length_a   1.000
_cell.length_b   1.000
_cell.length_c   1.000
_cell.angle_alpha   90.00
_cell.angle_beta   90.00
_cell.angle_gamma   90.00
#
_symmetry.space_group_name_H-M   'P 1'
#
loop_
_entity.id
_entity.type
_entity.pdbx_description
1 polymer ?
#
loop_
_entity_poly.entity_id
_entity_poly.type
_entity_poly.pdbx_seq_one_letter_code
_entity_poly.pdbx_strand_id
1 'polypeptide(L)'
;MSSENNRFDPAISRRTLLRTAAGAGAGALVTRGLPAWAKPVIDAATHIRKPDSRPFPHLPAGHASMPEIKHVVVLMMENHSFDNLLGMVPYQVPGRKVVDGLTRKHGRFANVNPDINGHRVFAQHAASPCQLVGHPGQNWNASHQSYDGGRNDGFVKASGPIAMRFWDHHDLPFTYSLSKHFPIGQRYFCSVLAQTYPNRRFFFAGTASGIIATNGETFQVPAKNGTIFDRLEAHHIDYRIYYQNVPSWLIVPGVLGTNNHRVAFQRKYSDFHADAAAGRLPAFTFIDPEYDTTSEENPQDIQVGERFVADVVRTLMRAPTWKHTALFITYDEHGGYYDHVPPPRAIKPDSTPPLLSPGDMPGGYDRYGFRVPMIVVSPWARTNYVSSVVQDHTSMLAFMERKWNLPAMTFRDANAHPMTDYFDLRKPSFLKPPPLHKAPALAPGLAACHAQGLNPPLPPGAS
;
A
#
# COMPACT_ATOMS: atom_id res chain seq x y z
N MET A 1 -11.28 -33.26 44.97
CA MET A 1 -12.36 -33.35 44.00
C MET A 1 -11.99 -32.46 42.83
N SER A 2 -11.78 -33.11 41.78
CA SER A 2 -11.16 -32.84 40.51
C SER A 2 -11.36 -31.47 39.89
N SER A 3 -10.24 -30.83 39.60
CA SER A 3 -10.10 -29.69 38.68
C SER A 3 -9.88 -30.20 37.26
N GLU A 4 -10.79 -29.99 36.36
CA GLU A 4 -10.56 -30.24 34.93
C GLU A 4 -9.83 -29.03 34.31
N ASN A 5 -8.59 -29.29 33.93
CA ASN A 5 -7.74 -28.42 33.12
C ASN A 5 -8.19 -28.48 31.65
N ASN A 6 -8.77 -27.44 31.13
CA ASN A 6 -8.97 -27.25 29.69
C ASN A 6 -7.69 -26.66 29.09
N ARG A 7 -6.78 -27.52 28.60
CA ARG A 7 -5.61 -27.12 27.80
C ARG A 7 -6.04 -26.95 26.34
N PHE A 8 -6.00 -25.74 25.85
CA PHE A 8 -6.00 -25.47 24.40
C PHE A 8 -4.66 -25.96 23.82
N ASP A 9 -4.73 -26.90 22.89
CA ASP A 9 -3.59 -27.44 22.16
C ASP A 9 -3.29 -26.54 20.93
N PRO A 10 -2.10 -25.89 20.82
CA PRO A 10 -1.78 -24.97 19.73
C PRO A 10 -1.19 -25.64 18.48
N ALA A 11 -1.22 -26.95 18.35
CA ALA A 11 -0.55 -27.66 17.25
C ALA A 11 -1.51 -28.33 16.29
N ILE A 12 -2.27 -27.54 15.51
CA ILE A 12 -2.82 -28.08 14.25
C ILE A 12 -1.72 -27.98 13.19
N SER A 13 -1.00 -29.08 12.97
CA SER A 13 0.06 -29.16 11.97
C SER A 13 -0.52 -29.05 10.55
N ARG A 14 0.29 -28.56 9.60
CA ARG A 14 -0.06 -28.49 8.17
C ARG A 14 -0.55 -29.85 7.60
N ARG A 15 -0.10 -30.98 8.16
CA ARG A 15 -0.54 -32.32 7.77
C ARG A 15 -1.99 -32.60 8.14
N THR A 16 -2.49 -32.04 9.23
CA THR A 16 -3.89 -32.21 9.66
C THR A 16 -4.83 -31.40 8.78
N LEU A 17 -4.45 -30.17 8.36
CA LEU A 17 -5.24 -29.35 7.45
C LEU A 17 -5.31 -29.95 6.03
N LEU A 18 -4.22 -30.57 5.56
CA LEU A 18 -4.18 -31.23 4.24
C LEU A 18 -4.88 -32.59 4.22
N ARG A 19 -4.98 -33.28 5.35
CA ARG A 19 -5.70 -34.56 5.43
C ARG A 19 -7.21 -34.43 5.55
N THR A 20 -7.70 -33.33 6.09
CA THR A 20 -9.15 -33.01 6.11
C THR A 20 -9.68 -32.47 4.79
N ALA A 21 -8.82 -31.98 3.89
CA ALA A 21 -9.23 -31.55 2.54
C ALA A 21 -9.37 -32.69 1.52
N ALA A 22 -8.95 -33.91 1.85
CA ALA A 22 -9.04 -35.08 0.96
C ALA A 22 -10.36 -35.87 1.06
N GLY A 23 -11.28 -35.44 1.92
CA GLY A 23 -12.64 -36.00 2.01
C GLY A 23 -13.66 -35.04 1.41
N ALA A 24 -14.38 -35.45 0.38
CA ALA A 24 -15.35 -34.69 -0.41
C ALA A 24 -16.58 -34.15 0.38
N GLY A 25 -16.41 -33.72 1.61
CA GLY A 25 -17.44 -33.12 2.46
C GLY A 25 -16.98 -31.99 3.37
N ALA A 26 -15.67 -31.79 3.56
CA ALA A 26 -15.14 -30.84 4.54
C ALA A 26 -14.90 -29.41 4.00
N GLY A 27 -14.80 -29.23 2.69
CA GLY A 27 -14.60 -27.90 2.07
C GLY A 27 -15.77 -26.92 2.26
N ALA A 28 -16.99 -27.45 2.39
CA ALA A 28 -18.20 -26.64 2.51
C ALA A 28 -18.45 -26.07 3.92
N LEU A 29 -17.82 -26.63 4.97
CA LEU A 29 -18.04 -26.20 6.35
C LEU A 29 -17.10 -25.07 6.80
N VAL A 30 -15.87 -25.03 6.27
CA VAL A 30 -14.88 -24.00 6.62
C VAL A 30 -15.19 -22.65 5.96
N THR A 31 -15.93 -22.65 4.85
CA THR A 31 -16.26 -21.42 4.09
C THR A 31 -17.53 -20.71 4.57
N ARG A 32 -18.36 -21.33 5.40
CA ARG A 32 -19.65 -20.77 5.84
C ARG A 32 -19.56 -19.55 6.77
N GLY A 33 -18.40 -19.28 7.37
CA GLY A 33 -18.18 -18.12 8.25
C GLY A 33 -17.26 -17.04 7.67
N LEU A 34 -16.71 -17.23 6.49
CA LEU A 34 -15.77 -16.27 5.90
C LEU A 34 -16.52 -15.23 5.06
N PRO A 35 -16.15 -13.95 5.19
CA PRO A 35 -16.67 -12.92 4.29
C PRO A 35 -16.33 -13.28 2.83
N ALA A 36 -17.22 -12.90 1.90
CA ALA A 36 -17.11 -13.28 0.49
C ALA A 36 -15.75 -12.90 -0.16
N TRP A 37 -15.10 -11.83 0.33
CA TRP A 37 -13.79 -11.39 -0.14
C TRP A 37 -12.62 -12.28 0.32
N ALA A 38 -12.79 -13.07 1.38
CA ALA A 38 -11.74 -13.99 1.87
C ALA A 38 -11.74 -15.35 1.15
N LYS A 39 -12.81 -15.69 0.43
CA LYS A 39 -12.94 -16.96 -0.31
C LYS A 39 -11.91 -17.16 -1.41
N PRO A 40 -11.58 -16.15 -2.26
CA PRO A 40 -10.61 -16.33 -3.34
C PRO A 40 -9.20 -16.68 -2.86
N VAL A 41 -8.83 -16.26 -1.65
CA VAL A 41 -7.50 -16.56 -1.06
C VAL A 41 -7.38 -18.05 -0.68
N ILE A 42 -8.49 -18.70 -0.37
CA ILE A 42 -8.52 -20.13 -0.01
C ILE A 42 -8.67 -21.00 -1.27
N ASP A 43 -9.48 -20.58 -2.23
CA ASP A 43 -9.69 -21.30 -3.49
C ASP A 43 -8.44 -21.26 -4.40
N ALA A 44 -7.64 -20.20 -4.31
CA ALA A 44 -6.34 -20.10 -5.01
C ALA A 44 -5.27 -21.05 -4.45
N ALA A 45 -5.46 -21.63 -3.27
CA ALA A 45 -4.47 -22.48 -2.60
C ALA A 45 -4.25 -23.84 -3.29
N THR A 46 -5.03 -24.22 -4.30
CA THR A 46 -4.88 -25.50 -5.00
C THR A 46 -3.72 -25.57 -5.98
N HIS A 47 -3.22 -24.40 -6.45
CA HIS A 47 -2.10 -24.33 -7.40
C HIS A 47 -1.18 -23.15 -7.10
N ILE A 48 -0.40 -23.25 -6.00
CA ILE A 48 0.56 -22.21 -5.64
C ILE A 48 1.68 -22.16 -6.69
N ARG A 49 1.78 -21.04 -7.40
CA ARG A 49 2.88 -20.73 -8.33
C ARG A 49 4.16 -20.51 -7.52
N LYS A 50 5.29 -20.96 -8.09
CA LYS A 50 6.61 -20.84 -7.47
C LYS A 50 7.32 -19.55 -7.92
N PRO A 51 8.34 -19.10 -7.19
CA PRO A 51 9.31 -18.14 -7.72
C PRO A 51 9.82 -18.58 -9.10
N ASP A 52 10.24 -17.65 -9.92
CA ASP A 52 10.65 -17.79 -11.32
C ASP A 52 9.55 -18.27 -12.28
N SER A 53 8.33 -18.54 -11.81
CA SER A 53 7.20 -18.77 -12.71
C SER A 53 6.75 -17.49 -13.40
N ARG A 54 6.35 -17.58 -14.66
CA ARG A 54 5.85 -16.46 -15.46
C ARG A 54 4.35 -16.53 -15.66
N PRO A 55 3.65 -15.40 -15.79
CA PRO A 55 2.21 -15.37 -16.09
C PRO A 55 1.84 -16.11 -17.38
N PHE A 56 2.71 -16.04 -18.41
CA PHE A 56 2.52 -16.67 -19.72
C PHE A 56 3.75 -17.52 -20.05
N PRO A 57 3.84 -18.77 -19.53
CA PRO A 57 5.05 -19.60 -19.69
C PRO A 57 5.44 -19.89 -21.15
N HIS A 58 4.46 -19.92 -22.06
CA HIS A 58 4.65 -20.18 -23.50
C HIS A 58 5.14 -18.96 -24.29
N LEU A 59 5.10 -17.75 -23.71
CA LEU A 59 5.64 -16.54 -24.32
C LEU A 59 7.03 -16.24 -23.78
N PRO A 60 7.90 -15.58 -24.54
CA PRO A 60 9.22 -15.17 -24.03
C PRO A 60 9.07 -14.20 -22.87
N ALA A 61 10.02 -14.22 -21.92
CA ALA A 61 10.13 -13.20 -20.90
C ALA A 61 10.44 -11.84 -21.56
N GLY A 62 9.96 -10.74 -20.99
CA GLY A 62 10.02 -9.40 -21.58
C GLY A 62 8.87 -9.10 -22.57
N HIS A 63 8.02 -10.09 -22.90
CA HIS A 63 6.89 -9.89 -23.81
C HIS A 63 5.83 -8.96 -23.21
N ALA A 64 5.54 -7.84 -23.90
CA ALA A 64 4.54 -6.85 -23.45
C ALA A 64 3.11 -7.32 -23.79
N SER A 65 2.34 -7.67 -22.77
CA SER A 65 0.97 -8.21 -22.92
C SER A 65 -0.15 -7.16 -22.92
N MET A 66 0.14 -5.91 -22.57
CA MET A 66 -0.83 -4.80 -22.49
C MET A 66 -0.29 -3.59 -23.28
N PRO A 67 -0.46 -3.57 -24.61
CA PRO A 67 0.10 -2.52 -25.46
C PRO A 67 -0.53 -1.14 -25.25
N GLU A 68 -1.73 -1.08 -24.67
CA GLU A 68 -2.43 0.15 -24.33
C GLU A 68 -1.69 0.93 -23.24
N ILE A 69 -1.06 0.24 -22.30
CA ILE A 69 -0.31 0.81 -21.18
C ILE A 69 1.19 0.64 -21.50
N LYS A 70 1.87 1.72 -21.85
CA LYS A 70 3.31 1.71 -22.11
C LYS A 70 4.12 2.19 -20.92
N HIS A 71 3.55 3.06 -20.09
CA HIS A 71 4.19 3.68 -18.95
C HIS A 71 3.45 3.31 -17.68
N VAL A 72 4.09 2.53 -16.82
CA VAL A 72 3.61 2.20 -15.46
C VAL A 72 4.30 3.14 -14.49
N VAL A 73 3.53 3.91 -13.75
CA VAL A 73 4.03 4.87 -12.76
C VAL A 73 3.49 4.48 -11.39
N VAL A 74 4.35 4.43 -10.38
CA VAL A 74 3.98 4.23 -8.98
C VAL A 74 4.40 5.44 -8.17
N LEU A 75 3.45 6.02 -7.47
CA LEU A 75 3.66 7.01 -6.43
C LEU A 75 3.34 6.35 -5.09
N MET A 76 4.35 6.21 -4.23
CA MET A 76 4.18 5.62 -2.91
C MET A 76 4.43 6.68 -1.84
N MET A 77 3.36 7.08 -1.17
CA MET A 77 3.35 8.00 -0.04
C MET A 77 3.60 7.24 1.27
N GLU A 78 3.51 7.89 2.42
CA GLU A 78 3.80 7.30 3.74
C GLU A 78 2.63 7.38 4.72
N ASN A 79 2.44 6.26 5.42
CA ASN A 79 1.94 6.17 6.78
C ASN A 79 0.47 6.57 6.99
N HIS A 80 -0.43 6.16 6.08
CA HIS A 80 -1.87 6.36 6.27
C HIS A 80 -2.71 5.13 5.96
N SER A 81 -3.67 4.83 6.85
CA SER A 81 -4.66 3.79 6.61
C SER A 81 -5.73 4.23 5.59
N PHE A 82 -6.44 3.25 5.03
CA PHE A 82 -7.57 3.52 4.14
C PHE A 82 -8.68 4.33 4.85
N ASP A 83 -9.07 3.95 6.05
CA ASP A 83 -10.12 4.66 6.79
C ASP A 83 -9.70 6.08 7.20
N ASN A 84 -8.42 6.30 7.43
CA ASN A 84 -7.89 7.60 7.81
C ASN A 84 -8.05 8.66 6.71
N LEU A 85 -7.82 8.29 5.43
CA LEU A 85 -7.90 9.23 4.30
C LEU A 85 -9.15 9.04 3.42
N LEU A 86 -9.59 7.81 3.22
CA LEU A 86 -10.70 7.49 2.32
C LEU A 86 -11.96 6.98 3.04
N GLY A 87 -11.95 6.93 4.38
CA GLY A 87 -13.05 6.41 5.17
C GLY A 87 -14.37 7.18 5.00
N MET A 88 -14.30 8.45 4.58
CA MET A 88 -15.49 9.28 4.33
C MET A 88 -15.99 9.27 2.88
N VAL A 89 -15.27 8.62 1.96
CA VAL A 89 -15.67 8.52 0.53
C VAL A 89 -17.11 8.05 0.34
N PRO A 90 -17.64 7.02 1.04
CA PRO A 90 -19.02 6.55 0.83
C PRO A 90 -20.09 7.61 1.13
N TYR A 91 -19.77 8.62 1.92
CA TYR A 91 -20.71 9.68 2.31
C TYR A 91 -20.53 10.98 1.53
N GLN A 92 -19.33 11.24 1.05
CA GLN A 92 -18.93 12.55 0.50
C GLN A 92 -18.66 12.53 -1.00
N VAL A 93 -18.50 11.34 -1.60
CA VAL A 93 -18.27 11.20 -3.04
C VAL A 93 -19.51 10.62 -3.71
N PRO A 94 -20.22 11.39 -4.55
CA PRO A 94 -21.39 10.89 -5.29
C PRO A 94 -21.05 9.65 -6.11
N GLY A 95 -21.92 8.63 -6.04
CA GLY A 95 -21.72 7.35 -6.74
C GLY A 95 -20.77 6.35 -6.06
N ARG A 96 -20.20 6.69 -4.88
CA ARG A 96 -19.24 5.85 -4.16
C ARG A 96 -19.76 5.21 -2.86
N LYS A 97 -21.08 5.11 -2.70
CA LYS A 97 -21.73 4.51 -1.50
C LYS A 97 -21.30 3.07 -1.21
N VAL A 98 -20.79 2.36 -2.20
CA VAL A 98 -20.33 0.95 -2.09
C VAL A 98 -18.92 0.84 -1.47
N VAL A 99 -18.19 1.94 -1.30
CA VAL A 99 -16.86 1.94 -0.68
C VAL A 99 -17.01 1.58 0.81
N ASP A 100 -16.22 0.60 1.23
CA ASP A 100 -16.21 0.11 2.61
C ASP A 100 -15.30 1.00 3.48
N GLY A 101 -15.84 2.14 3.86
CA GLY A 101 -15.19 3.12 4.74
C GLY A 101 -15.75 3.13 6.15
N LEU A 102 -15.56 4.25 6.85
CA LEU A 102 -16.06 4.44 8.21
C LEU A 102 -17.58 4.30 8.28
N THR A 103 -18.09 3.72 9.34
CA THR A 103 -19.51 3.45 9.53
C THR A 103 -20.17 4.55 10.37
N ARG A 104 -21.31 5.09 9.88
CA ARG A 104 -22.15 6.02 10.63
C ARG A 104 -23.49 5.37 11.00
N LYS A 105 -23.91 5.54 12.26
CA LYS A 105 -25.22 5.13 12.79
C LYS A 105 -25.84 6.30 13.52
N HIS A 106 -27.08 6.64 13.19
CA HIS A 106 -27.81 7.78 13.83
C HIS A 106 -26.99 9.09 13.87
N GLY A 107 -26.28 9.40 12.77
CA GLY A 107 -25.48 10.61 12.62
C GLY A 107 -24.11 10.61 13.33
N ARG A 108 -23.77 9.55 14.07
CA ARG A 108 -22.49 9.40 14.80
C ARG A 108 -21.65 8.29 14.19
N PHE A 109 -20.32 8.34 14.35
CA PHE A 109 -19.45 7.24 13.97
C PHE A 109 -19.66 6.05 14.90
N ALA A 110 -19.77 4.86 14.31
CA ALA A 110 -19.87 3.60 15.04
C ALA A 110 -18.50 2.93 15.25
N ASN A 111 -17.49 3.36 14.47
CA ASN A 111 -16.12 2.87 14.61
C ASN A 111 -15.53 3.32 15.94
N VAL A 112 -15.08 2.35 16.73
CA VAL A 112 -14.62 2.56 18.10
C VAL A 112 -13.46 1.64 18.42
N ASN A 113 -12.51 2.13 19.20
CA ASN A 113 -11.39 1.36 19.70
C ASN A 113 -11.18 1.68 21.19
N PRO A 114 -10.95 0.69 22.06
CA PRO A 114 -10.78 0.95 23.48
C PRO A 114 -9.36 1.45 23.80
N ASP A 115 -9.25 2.33 24.78
CA ASP A 115 -7.98 2.67 25.41
C ASP A 115 -7.50 1.57 26.37
N ILE A 116 -6.37 1.82 27.06
CA ILE A 116 -5.80 0.87 28.03
C ILE A 116 -6.71 0.65 29.26
N ASN A 117 -7.64 1.57 29.53
CA ASN A 117 -8.60 1.50 30.65
C ASN A 117 -9.96 0.96 30.19
N GLY A 118 -10.11 0.62 28.91
CA GLY A 118 -11.36 0.16 28.32
C GLY A 118 -12.34 1.28 27.94
N HIS A 119 -11.95 2.56 28.02
CA HIS A 119 -12.79 3.66 27.57
C HIS A 119 -12.87 3.67 26.05
N ARG A 120 -14.07 3.92 25.55
CA ARG A 120 -14.35 3.89 24.11
C ARG A 120 -13.94 5.18 23.42
N VAL A 121 -12.96 5.09 22.50
CA VAL A 121 -12.55 6.19 21.63
C VAL A 121 -13.15 5.98 20.24
N PHE A 122 -13.98 6.93 19.82
CA PHE A 122 -14.66 6.87 18.51
C PHE A 122 -13.83 7.52 17.42
N ALA A 123 -14.05 7.08 16.18
CA ALA A 123 -13.52 7.76 15.01
C ALA A 123 -13.97 9.23 15.01
N GLN A 124 -13.04 10.13 14.76
CA GLN A 124 -13.25 11.56 14.84
C GLN A 124 -12.47 12.29 13.76
N HIS A 125 -13.12 13.27 13.10
CA HIS A 125 -12.44 14.16 12.18
C HIS A 125 -11.28 14.90 12.87
N ALA A 126 -10.14 14.99 12.23
CA ALA A 126 -9.00 15.75 12.74
C ALA A 126 -9.31 17.23 12.77
N ALA A 127 -8.84 17.92 13.81
CA ALA A 127 -9.14 19.35 14.00
C ALA A 127 -8.40 20.26 13.00
N SER A 128 -7.35 19.75 12.36
CA SER A 128 -6.55 20.49 11.38
C SER A 128 -5.87 19.50 10.41
N PRO A 129 -5.34 19.99 9.28
CA PRO A 129 -4.54 19.16 8.38
C PRO A 129 -3.17 18.78 8.96
N CYS A 130 -2.72 19.45 10.02
CA CYS A 130 -1.52 19.09 10.74
C CYS A 130 -1.71 17.76 11.44
N GLN A 131 -0.78 16.85 11.23
CA GLN A 131 -0.75 15.60 11.95
C GLN A 131 -0.25 15.88 13.37
N LEU A 132 -1.16 15.71 14.32
CA LEU A 132 -1.00 16.15 15.69
C LEU A 132 0.19 15.50 16.40
N VAL A 133 0.62 16.13 17.46
CA VAL A 133 1.73 15.77 18.35
C VAL A 133 1.81 14.26 18.59
N GLY A 134 2.93 13.69 18.27
CA GLY A 134 3.25 12.29 18.45
C GLY A 134 3.13 11.46 17.17
N HIS A 135 4.00 10.48 17.05
CA HIS A 135 3.88 9.45 16.02
C HIS A 135 2.94 8.37 16.54
N PRO A 136 1.84 8.04 15.84
CA PRO A 136 1.12 6.81 16.13
C PRO A 136 2.06 5.61 16.03
N GLY A 137 1.83 4.59 16.85
CA GLY A 137 2.65 3.39 16.85
C GLY A 137 2.49 2.60 15.56
N GLN A 138 3.54 2.52 14.76
CA GLN A 138 3.53 1.86 13.44
C GLN A 138 4.54 0.71 13.32
N ASN A 139 5.42 0.54 14.34
CA ASN A 139 6.40 -0.52 14.34
C ASN A 139 5.76 -1.92 14.45
N TRP A 140 6.57 -2.96 14.35
CA TRP A 140 6.13 -4.35 14.43
C TRP A 140 5.20 -4.63 15.61
N ASN A 141 5.64 -4.25 16.81
CA ASN A 141 4.88 -4.53 18.04
C ASN A 141 3.56 -3.75 18.08
N ALA A 142 3.58 -2.47 17.72
CA ALA A 142 2.38 -1.63 17.70
C ALA A 142 1.38 -2.11 16.64
N SER A 143 1.83 -2.52 15.46
CA SER A 143 0.98 -3.07 14.41
C SER A 143 0.34 -4.39 14.84
N HIS A 144 1.10 -5.28 15.49
CA HIS A 144 0.56 -6.54 16.02
C HIS A 144 -0.38 -6.31 17.20
N GLN A 145 -0.10 -5.33 18.08
CA GLN A 145 -1.00 -4.93 19.14
C GLN A 145 -2.31 -4.35 18.57
N SER A 146 -2.22 -3.52 17.52
CA SER A 146 -3.40 -2.95 16.85
C SER A 146 -4.27 -4.05 16.23
N TYR A 147 -3.66 -5.04 15.59
CA TYR A 147 -4.34 -6.22 15.03
C TYR A 147 -4.99 -7.10 16.09
N ASP A 148 -4.37 -7.25 17.23
CA ASP A 148 -4.83 -8.00 18.41
C ASP A 148 -5.48 -9.37 18.08
N GLY A 149 -4.73 -10.20 17.39
CA GLY A 149 -5.19 -11.54 16.99
C GLY A 149 -6.42 -11.57 16.07
N GLY A 150 -6.76 -10.45 15.44
CA GLY A 150 -7.92 -10.30 14.55
C GLY A 150 -9.09 -9.54 15.15
N ARG A 151 -9.03 -9.16 16.43
CA ARG A 151 -10.05 -8.30 17.06
C ARG A 151 -10.01 -6.88 16.54
N ASN A 152 -8.85 -6.42 16.08
CA ASN A 152 -8.66 -5.11 15.48
C ASN A 152 -9.01 -3.95 16.46
N ASP A 153 -8.80 -4.19 17.75
CA ASP A 153 -9.21 -3.31 18.85
C ASP A 153 -8.03 -2.78 19.69
N GLY A 154 -6.81 -2.88 19.17
CA GLY A 154 -5.59 -2.45 19.85
C GLY A 154 -5.01 -1.11 19.39
N PHE A 155 -5.61 -0.40 18.42
CA PHE A 155 -5.04 0.84 17.86
C PHE A 155 -4.85 1.95 18.90
N VAL A 156 -5.87 2.22 19.72
CA VAL A 156 -5.77 3.25 20.76
C VAL A 156 -4.80 2.83 21.87
N LYS A 157 -4.70 1.54 22.14
CA LYS A 157 -3.71 1.02 23.12
C LYS A 157 -2.28 1.19 22.60
N ALA A 158 -2.04 1.01 21.28
CA ALA A 158 -0.72 1.13 20.66
C ALA A 158 -0.32 2.58 20.36
N SER A 159 -1.27 3.44 19.98
CA SER A 159 -1.00 4.76 19.40
C SER A 159 -1.69 5.92 20.13
N GLY A 160 -2.53 5.65 21.15
CA GLY A 160 -3.35 6.66 21.77
C GLY A 160 -4.53 7.11 20.89
N PRO A 161 -5.31 8.12 21.35
CA PRO A 161 -6.51 8.59 20.65
C PRO A 161 -6.28 9.14 19.23
N ILE A 162 -5.05 9.51 18.88
CA ILE A 162 -4.67 9.99 17.56
C ILE A 162 -4.94 8.92 16.48
N ALA A 163 -4.82 7.63 16.81
CA ALA A 163 -5.12 6.53 15.90
C ALA A 163 -6.52 6.63 15.27
N MET A 164 -7.49 7.19 15.99
CA MET A 164 -8.88 7.27 15.57
C MET A 164 -9.21 8.54 14.77
N ARG A 165 -8.20 9.35 14.41
CA ARG A 165 -8.39 10.54 13.58
C ARG A 165 -8.49 10.17 12.12
N PHE A 166 -9.29 10.95 11.37
CA PHE A 166 -9.40 10.86 9.92
C PHE A 166 -9.53 12.27 9.32
N TRP A 167 -9.19 12.38 8.04
CA TRP A 167 -9.42 13.56 7.22
C TRP A 167 -10.48 13.27 6.15
N ASP A 168 -11.07 14.33 5.60
CA ASP A 168 -12.17 14.20 4.65
C ASP A 168 -11.99 15.11 3.40
N HIS A 169 -13.05 15.28 2.61
CA HIS A 169 -12.99 16.05 1.37
C HIS A 169 -12.71 17.55 1.57
N HIS A 170 -12.89 18.09 2.78
CA HIS A 170 -12.54 19.47 3.10
C HIS A 170 -11.02 19.62 3.26
N ASP A 171 -10.38 18.60 3.80
CA ASP A 171 -8.92 18.57 3.99
C ASP A 171 -8.21 18.15 2.70
N LEU A 172 -8.76 17.16 2.00
CA LEU A 172 -8.17 16.46 0.85
C LEU A 172 -9.06 16.54 -0.42
N PRO A 173 -9.43 17.78 -0.87
CA PRO A 173 -10.38 17.94 -1.98
C PRO A 173 -9.89 17.33 -3.30
N PHE A 174 -8.56 17.33 -3.55
CA PHE A 174 -7.99 16.74 -4.75
C PHE A 174 -8.11 15.21 -4.74
N THR A 175 -7.71 14.56 -3.66
CA THR A 175 -7.78 13.11 -3.46
C THR A 175 -9.23 12.61 -3.53
N TYR A 176 -10.18 13.34 -2.94
CA TYR A 176 -11.59 13.01 -3.06
C TYR A 176 -12.13 13.22 -4.49
N SER A 177 -11.61 14.18 -5.24
CA SER A 177 -11.95 14.32 -6.67
C SER A 177 -11.36 13.20 -7.53
N LEU A 178 -10.17 12.69 -7.21
CA LEU A 178 -9.63 11.47 -7.83
C LEU A 178 -10.56 10.28 -7.54
N SER A 179 -10.94 10.09 -6.29
CA SER A 179 -11.82 9.01 -5.83
C SER A 179 -13.20 9.05 -6.51
N LYS A 180 -13.66 10.21 -6.98
CA LYS A 180 -14.89 10.37 -7.76
C LYS A 180 -14.79 9.75 -9.15
N HIS A 181 -13.67 9.92 -9.82
CA HIS A 181 -13.51 9.58 -11.23
C HIS A 181 -12.83 8.22 -11.43
N PHE A 182 -11.80 7.93 -10.66
CA PHE A 182 -10.91 6.81 -10.86
C PHE A 182 -11.20 5.63 -9.93
N PRO A 183 -10.77 4.41 -10.29
CA PRO A 183 -10.95 3.23 -9.45
C PRO A 183 -10.26 3.35 -8.10
N ILE A 184 -10.90 2.76 -7.08
CA ILE A 184 -10.41 2.66 -5.70
C ILE A 184 -10.24 1.19 -5.33
N GLY A 185 -9.15 0.85 -4.65
CA GLY A 185 -8.92 -0.47 -4.06
C GLY A 185 -9.34 -0.52 -2.59
N GLN A 186 -10.58 -0.93 -2.30
CA GLN A 186 -11.05 -1.01 -0.90
C GLN A 186 -10.58 -2.27 -0.15
N ARG A 187 -9.78 -3.13 -0.79
CA ARG A 187 -9.13 -4.30 -0.20
C ARG A 187 -7.65 -4.33 -0.59
N TYR A 188 -7.06 -3.16 -0.74
CA TYR A 188 -5.63 -3.02 -0.90
C TYR A 188 -4.99 -2.86 0.49
N PHE A 189 -4.07 -3.75 0.82
CA PHE A 189 -3.42 -3.84 2.12
C PHE A 189 -1.92 -3.51 1.97
N CYS A 190 -1.29 -2.96 2.99
CA CYS A 190 0.17 -3.06 3.05
C CYS A 190 0.58 -4.51 3.26
N SER A 191 1.83 -4.85 2.98
CA SER A 191 2.23 -6.25 2.79
C SER A 191 2.46 -7.02 4.07
N VAL A 192 2.69 -6.32 5.19
CA VAL A 192 3.00 -6.91 6.49
C VAL A 192 2.61 -5.97 7.63
N LEU A 193 2.32 -6.52 8.82
CA LEU A 193 2.10 -5.77 10.06
C LEU A 193 3.43 -5.22 10.60
N ALA A 194 3.97 -4.22 9.91
CA ALA A 194 5.22 -3.54 10.25
C ALA A 194 5.23 -2.15 9.60
N GLN A 195 6.29 -1.40 9.84
CA GLN A 195 6.49 -0.03 9.37
C GLN A 195 7.06 0.06 7.95
N THR A 196 7.54 1.23 7.57
CA THR A 196 7.97 1.65 6.22
C THR A 196 8.89 0.67 5.50
N TYR A 197 10.09 0.36 6.06
CA TYR A 197 11.08 -0.41 5.30
C TYR A 197 10.64 -1.83 4.98
N PRO A 198 10.08 -2.64 5.90
CA PRO A 198 9.54 -3.95 5.57
C PRO A 198 8.52 -3.91 4.44
N ASN A 199 7.58 -2.95 4.48
CA ASN A 199 6.52 -2.82 3.47
C ASN A 199 7.06 -2.39 2.11
N ARG A 200 7.96 -1.40 2.05
CA ARG A 200 8.62 -0.99 0.80
C ARG A 200 9.51 -2.10 0.23
N ARG A 201 10.16 -2.92 1.08
CA ARG A 201 10.91 -4.10 0.62
C ARG A 201 10.01 -5.12 -0.07
N PHE A 202 8.79 -5.33 0.42
CA PHE A 202 7.81 -6.18 -0.29
C PHE A 202 7.49 -5.63 -1.68
N PHE A 203 7.38 -4.30 -1.83
CA PHE A 203 7.20 -3.70 -3.15
C PHE A 203 8.42 -3.91 -4.06
N PHE A 204 9.64 -3.76 -3.57
CA PHE A 204 10.83 -3.87 -4.42
C PHE A 204 11.27 -5.31 -4.70
N ALA A 205 11.04 -6.24 -3.76
CA ALA A 205 11.64 -7.57 -3.79
C ALA A 205 10.66 -8.72 -3.50
N GLY A 206 9.38 -8.45 -3.28
CA GLY A 206 8.38 -9.45 -2.92
C GLY A 206 8.51 -10.01 -1.50
N THR A 207 9.52 -9.55 -0.72
CA THR A 207 9.83 -10.04 0.63
C THR A 207 10.54 -8.97 1.45
N ALA A 208 10.31 -8.96 2.77
CA ALA A 208 11.11 -8.16 3.69
C ALA A 208 12.44 -8.82 4.08
N SER A 209 12.68 -10.09 3.70
CA SER A 209 13.93 -10.82 3.96
C SER A 209 14.34 -10.87 5.44
N GLY A 210 13.39 -10.97 6.37
CA GLY A 210 13.64 -10.98 7.82
C GLY A 210 13.48 -9.61 8.48
N ILE A 211 13.54 -8.51 7.75
CA ILE A 211 13.45 -7.15 8.30
C ILE A 211 12.04 -6.88 8.84
N ILE A 212 11.96 -6.37 10.07
CA ILE A 212 10.72 -5.99 10.76
C ILE A 212 10.67 -4.51 11.14
N ALA A 213 11.80 -3.79 11.02
CA ALA A 213 11.95 -2.43 11.50
C ALA A 213 12.48 -1.47 10.43
N THR A 214 12.18 -0.18 10.60
CA THR A 214 12.77 0.92 9.84
C THR A 214 14.06 1.36 10.55
N ASN A 215 15.15 0.64 10.30
CA ASN A 215 16.47 0.89 10.89
C ASN A 215 17.62 0.52 9.94
N GLY A 216 18.85 0.70 10.40
CA GLY A 216 20.05 0.47 9.59
C GLY A 216 20.30 -0.99 9.16
N GLU A 217 19.66 -1.98 9.78
CA GLU A 217 19.83 -3.40 9.43
C GLU A 217 19.38 -3.68 8.00
N THR A 218 18.38 -2.96 7.52
CA THR A 218 17.86 -3.11 6.16
C THR A 218 18.95 -2.98 5.08
N PHE A 219 19.94 -2.11 5.31
CA PHE A 219 21.04 -1.87 4.37
C PHE A 219 22.08 -3.00 4.31
N GLN A 220 21.95 -4.01 5.17
CA GLN A 220 22.88 -5.15 5.25
C GLN A 220 22.24 -6.45 4.76
N VAL A 221 20.92 -6.48 4.55
CA VAL A 221 20.16 -7.68 4.21
C VAL A 221 19.72 -7.64 2.74
N PRO A 222 20.41 -8.35 1.83
CA PRO A 222 20.01 -8.39 0.43
C PRO A 222 18.74 -9.20 0.20
N ALA A 223 18.03 -8.91 -0.89
CA ALA A 223 16.95 -9.76 -1.38
C ALA A 223 17.54 -10.95 -2.15
N LYS A 224 17.31 -12.18 -1.66
CA LYS A 224 17.89 -13.41 -2.23
C LYS A 224 17.58 -13.60 -3.72
N ASN A 225 16.38 -13.25 -4.15
CA ASN A 225 15.91 -13.44 -5.53
C ASN A 225 15.97 -12.13 -6.35
N GLY A 226 16.73 -11.15 -5.85
CA GLY A 226 16.83 -9.84 -6.49
C GLY A 226 15.59 -8.97 -6.26
N THR A 227 15.50 -7.94 -7.06
CA THR A 227 14.44 -6.92 -7.02
C THR A 227 13.71 -6.84 -8.35
N ILE A 228 12.61 -6.08 -8.39
CA ILE A 228 11.93 -5.79 -9.65
C ILE A 228 12.86 -5.09 -10.67
N PHE A 229 13.79 -4.26 -10.18
CA PHE A 229 14.76 -3.60 -11.07
C PHE A 229 15.68 -4.63 -11.76
N ASP A 230 16.12 -5.68 -11.05
CA ASP A 230 16.89 -6.78 -11.63
C ASP A 230 16.10 -7.49 -12.74
N ARG A 231 14.78 -7.69 -12.52
CA ARG A 231 13.90 -8.30 -13.55
C ARG A 231 13.74 -7.40 -14.77
N LEU A 232 13.56 -6.08 -14.55
CA LEU A 232 13.43 -5.12 -15.65
C LEU A 232 14.73 -5.05 -16.49
N GLU A 233 15.88 -4.96 -15.81
CA GLU A 233 17.20 -4.91 -16.47
C GLU A 233 17.50 -6.17 -17.27
N ALA A 234 17.25 -7.36 -16.69
CA ALA A 234 17.47 -8.64 -17.36
C ALA A 234 16.65 -8.80 -18.65
N HIS A 235 15.61 -8.01 -18.84
CA HIS A 235 14.73 -8.04 -20.00
C HIS A 235 14.70 -6.72 -20.79
N HIS A 236 15.70 -5.85 -20.59
CA HIS A 236 15.86 -4.58 -21.31
C HIS A 236 14.63 -3.67 -21.26
N ILE A 237 13.94 -3.65 -20.12
CA ILE A 237 12.81 -2.76 -19.85
C ILE A 237 13.35 -1.56 -19.10
N ASP A 238 13.24 -0.38 -19.70
CA ASP A 238 13.76 0.85 -19.14
C ASP A 238 12.93 1.31 -17.94
N TYR A 239 13.60 1.89 -16.94
CA TYR A 239 12.96 2.44 -15.76
C TYR A 239 13.67 3.68 -15.25
N ARG A 240 12.97 4.48 -14.43
CA ARG A 240 13.55 5.60 -13.67
C ARG A 240 12.89 5.69 -12.29
N ILE A 241 13.68 6.19 -11.35
CA ILE A 241 13.27 6.50 -10.00
C ILE A 241 13.47 8.00 -9.80
N TYR A 242 12.37 8.73 -9.63
CA TYR A 242 12.39 10.14 -9.30
C TYR A 242 12.20 10.32 -7.80
N TYR A 243 13.03 11.13 -7.18
CA TYR A 243 13.01 11.34 -5.74
C TYR A 243 13.29 12.80 -5.39
N GLN A 244 12.76 13.27 -4.27
CA GLN A 244 13.02 14.62 -3.77
C GLN A 244 14.29 14.70 -2.95
N ASN A 245 14.38 13.97 -1.82
CA ASN A 245 15.58 13.95 -0.97
C ASN A 245 16.35 12.63 -1.05
N VAL A 246 15.74 11.49 -0.71
CA VAL A 246 16.38 10.17 -0.68
C VAL A 246 15.52 9.16 -1.45
N PRO A 247 16.09 8.37 -2.37
CA PRO A 247 15.33 7.32 -3.05
C PRO A 247 15.17 6.07 -2.16
N SER A 248 13.94 5.60 -1.98
CA SER A 248 13.62 4.49 -1.08
C SER A 248 14.18 3.14 -1.51
N TRP A 249 14.54 2.95 -2.79
CA TRP A 249 15.14 1.70 -3.26
C TRP A 249 16.47 1.36 -2.59
N LEU A 250 17.13 2.34 -1.96
CA LEU A 250 18.39 2.14 -1.20
C LEU A 250 18.25 1.16 -0.03
N ILE A 251 17.02 0.94 0.46
CA ILE A 251 16.76 0.01 1.56
C ILE A 251 16.96 -1.47 1.18
N VAL A 252 17.16 -1.79 -0.09
CA VAL A 252 17.45 -3.15 -0.54
C VAL A 252 18.89 -3.21 -1.04
N PRO A 253 19.87 -3.65 -0.22
CA PRO A 253 21.25 -3.79 -0.65
C PRO A 253 21.37 -4.83 -1.77
N GLY A 254 22.40 -4.69 -2.58
CA GLY A 254 22.54 -5.44 -3.82
C GLY A 254 22.08 -4.66 -5.04
N VAL A 255 21.09 -3.79 -4.89
CA VAL A 255 20.76 -2.79 -5.92
C VAL A 255 21.90 -1.76 -6.09
N LEU A 256 22.65 -1.46 -5.00
CA LEU A 256 23.87 -0.64 -5.05
C LEU A 256 25.17 -1.45 -5.25
N GLY A 257 25.13 -2.75 -4.98
CA GLY A 257 26.33 -3.49 -4.55
C GLY A 257 27.35 -3.85 -5.61
N THR A 258 27.02 -3.91 -6.88
CA THR A 258 27.98 -4.28 -7.92
C THR A 258 27.91 -3.46 -9.19
N ASN A 259 26.88 -2.66 -9.34
CA ASN A 259 26.65 -1.92 -10.59
C ASN A 259 26.24 -0.47 -10.29
N ASN A 260 27.22 0.42 -10.20
CA ASN A 260 27.01 1.88 -10.17
C ASN A 260 26.15 2.39 -11.32
N HIS A 261 25.82 1.55 -12.33
CA HIS A 261 24.96 1.94 -13.42
C HIS A 261 23.52 2.26 -12.99
N ARG A 262 23.01 1.66 -11.88
CA ARG A 262 21.66 1.95 -11.38
C ARG A 262 21.52 3.36 -10.85
N VAL A 263 22.58 3.97 -10.37
CA VAL A 263 22.61 5.40 -10.07
C VAL A 263 22.26 6.22 -11.31
N ALA A 264 22.56 5.74 -12.50
CA ALA A 264 22.18 6.38 -13.75
C ALA A 264 20.66 6.41 -14.02
N PHE A 265 19.88 5.53 -13.38
CA PHE A 265 18.43 5.48 -13.54
C PHE A 265 17.66 6.32 -12.50
N GLN A 266 18.33 6.84 -11.48
CA GLN A 266 17.72 7.77 -10.53
C GLN A 266 17.85 9.21 -11.03
N ARG A 267 16.84 10.04 -10.73
CA ARG A 267 16.77 11.45 -11.09
C ARG A 267 16.14 12.23 -9.96
N LYS A 268 16.49 13.51 -9.84
CA LYS A 268 15.75 14.42 -8.97
C LYS A 268 14.32 14.59 -9.47
N TYR A 269 13.38 14.80 -8.54
CA TYR A 269 11.97 14.99 -8.90
C TYR A 269 11.76 16.17 -9.87
N SER A 270 12.61 17.19 -9.83
CA SER A 270 12.60 18.30 -10.81
C SER A 270 12.71 17.82 -12.27
N ASP A 271 13.45 16.75 -12.52
CA ASP A 271 13.64 16.20 -13.87
C ASP A 271 12.38 15.48 -14.38
N PHE A 272 11.52 15.00 -13.46
CA PHE A 272 10.25 14.35 -13.82
C PHE A 272 9.36 15.22 -14.69
N HIS A 273 9.24 16.52 -14.37
CA HIS A 273 8.46 17.46 -15.15
C HIS A 273 8.99 17.62 -16.57
N ALA A 274 10.30 17.75 -16.72
CA ALA A 274 10.95 17.90 -18.02
C ALA A 274 10.82 16.61 -18.86
N ASP A 275 11.00 15.45 -18.25
CA ASP A 275 10.86 14.15 -18.92
C ASP A 275 9.42 13.86 -19.33
N ALA A 276 8.45 14.17 -18.45
CA ALA A 276 7.03 14.04 -18.75
C ALA A 276 6.59 14.95 -19.87
N ALA A 277 6.96 16.25 -19.81
CA ALA A 277 6.62 17.24 -20.85
C ALA A 277 7.20 16.88 -22.22
N ALA A 278 8.39 16.31 -22.25
CA ALA A 278 9.06 15.87 -23.46
C ALA A 278 8.64 14.48 -23.97
N GLY A 279 7.73 13.81 -23.27
CA GLY A 279 7.29 12.44 -23.63
C GLY A 279 8.37 11.38 -23.44
N ARG A 280 9.34 11.58 -22.55
CA ARG A 280 10.49 10.69 -22.31
C ARG A 280 10.33 9.82 -21.04
N LEU A 281 9.11 9.64 -20.53
CA LEU A 281 8.90 8.71 -19.42
C LEU A 281 9.28 7.29 -19.84
N PRO A 282 10.00 6.54 -18.98
CA PRO A 282 10.36 5.16 -19.27
C PRO A 282 9.14 4.22 -19.17
N ALA A 283 9.38 2.93 -19.43
CA ALA A 283 8.35 1.90 -19.27
C ALA A 283 7.89 1.75 -17.82
N PHE A 284 8.82 1.85 -16.86
CA PHE A 284 8.50 1.88 -15.43
C PHE A 284 9.06 3.13 -14.76
N THR A 285 8.24 3.79 -13.96
CA THR A 285 8.60 4.97 -13.16
C THR A 285 8.19 4.75 -11.70
N PHE A 286 9.11 4.93 -10.79
CA PHE A 286 8.82 5.03 -9.36
C PHE A 286 9.08 6.46 -8.88
N ILE A 287 8.17 6.99 -8.05
CA ILE A 287 8.27 8.36 -7.53
C ILE A 287 8.24 8.31 -6.00
N ASP A 288 9.30 8.83 -5.39
CA ASP A 288 9.42 9.02 -3.95
C ASP A 288 9.12 10.47 -3.56
N PRO A 289 8.34 10.72 -2.51
CA PRO A 289 8.17 12.04 -1.91
C PRO A 289 9.45 12.49 -1.20
N GLU A 290 9.44 13.70 -0.68
CA GLU A 290 10.39 14.13 0.35
C GLU A 290 9.90 13.66 1.71
N TYR A 291 10.70 12.82 2.35
CA TYR A 291 10.30 12.12 3.57
C TYR A 291 10.10 13.03 4.78
N ASP A 292 10.68 14.24 4.75
CA ASP A 292 10.56 15.19 5.85
C ASP A 292 9.39 16.18 5.66
N THR A 293 8.79 16.29 4.45
CA THR A 293 7.84 17.39 4.15
C THR A 293 6.64 17.02 3.29
N THR A 294 6.79 16.13 2.28
CA THR A 294 5.73 15.84 1.29
C THR A 294 5.24 14.41 1.30
N SER A 295 5.76 13.58 2.19
CA SER A 295 5.42 12.16 2.28
C SER A 295 4.09 11.89 2.97
N GLU A 296 3.58 12.83 3.74
CA GLU A 296 2.44 12.75 4.65
C GLU A 296 2.73 12.00 5.96
N GLU A 297 3.97 11.56 6.21
CA GLU A 297 4.32 10.99 7.51
C GLU A 297 4.15 12.01 8.64
N ASN A 298 3.68 11.55 9.82
CA ASN A 298 3.61 12.40 11.01
C ASN A 298 4.99 12.98 11.37
N PRO A 299 5.09 14.25 11.76
CA PRO A 299 4.01 15.22 12.06
C PRO A 299 3.69 16.19 10.91
N GLN A 300 3.87 15.82 9.67
CA GLN A 300 3.69 16.71 8.51
C GLN A 300 2.25 17.19 8.33
N ASP A 301 2.09 18.27 7.54
CA ASP A 301 0.79 18.71 7.04
C ASP A 301 0.37 17.85 5.85
N ILE A 302 -0.74 17.11 5.96
CA ILE A 302 -1.24 16.24 4.90
C ILE A 302 -1.59 16.99 3.62
N GLN A 303 -1.89 18.31 3.68
CA GLN A 303 -2.19 19.12 2.50
C GLN A 303 -0.95 19.41 1.67
N VAL A 304 0.24 19.38 2.27
CA VAL A 304 1.51 19.47 1.54
C VAL A 304 1.71 18.22 0.70
N GLY A 305 1.49 17.04 1.26
CA GLY A 305 1.54 15.79 0.52
C GLY A 305 0.44 15.70 -0.56
N GLU A 306 -0.79 16.11 -0.26
CA GLU A 306 -1.86 16.18 -1.27
C GLU A 306 -1.48 17.05 -2.47
N ARG A 307 -0.78 18.17 -2.25
CA ARG A 307 -0.26 19.01 -3.34
C ARG A 307 0.79 18.28 -4.17
N PHE A 308 1.65 17.51 -3.54
CA PHE A 308 2.62 16.67 -4.25
C PHE A 308 1.91 15.60 -5.10
N VAL A 309 0.94 14.90 -4.55
CA VAL A 309 0.08 13.97 -5.30
C VAL A 309 -0.59 14.67 -6.49
N ALA A 310 -1.14 15.89 -6.27
CA ALA A 310 -1.78 16.66 -7.32
C ALA A 310 -0.81 17.09 -8.42
N ASP A 311 0.43 17.42 -8.08
CA ASP A 311 1.47 17.79 -9.03
C ASP A 311 1.87 16.60 -9.91
N VAL A 312 2.10 15.43 -9.32
CA VAL A 312 2.38 14.19 -10.07
C VAL A 312 1.26 13.86 -11.05
N VAL A 313 0.02 13.83 -10.57
CA VAL A 313 -1.15 13.50 -11.39
C VAL A 313 -1.32 14.48 -12.55
N ARG A 314 -1.24 15.80 -12.27
CA ARG A 314 -1.42 16.85 -13.29
C ARG A 314 -0.29 16.85 -14.31
N THR A 315 0.93 16.56 -13.88
CA THR A 315 2.09 16.44 -14.78
C THR A 315 1.87 15.29 -15.75
N LEU A 316 1.46 14.10 -15.28
CA LEU A 316 1.16 12.98 -16.15
C LEU A 316 -0.03 13.23 -17.09
N MET A 317 -1.10 13.84 -16.60
CA MET A 317 -2.28 14.15 -17.41
C MET A 317 -2.01 15.16 -18.54
N ARG A 318 -0.96 16.00 -18.41
CA ARG A 318 -0.54 16.93 -19.45
C ARG A 318 0.52 16.35 -20.39
N ALA A 319 1.16 15.26 -20.00
CA ALA A 319 2.24 14.64 -20.76
C ALA A 319 1.72 14.05 -22.10
N PRO A 320 2.50 14.12 -23.19
CA PRO A 320 2.17 13.43 -24.45
C PRO A 320 1.97 11.92 -24.28
N THR A 321 2.58 11.33 -23.24
CA THR A 321 2.49 9.92 -22.87
C THR A 321 1.19 9.57 -22.16
N TRP A 322 0.37 10.53 -21.74
CA TRP A 322 -0.87 10.31 -20.97
C TRP A 322 -1.71 9.17 -21.52
N LYS A 323 -1.96 9.16 -22.82
CA LYS A 323 -2.79 8.16 -23.50
C LYS A 323 -2.35 6.70 -23.29
N HIS A 324 -1.12 6.49 -22.79
CA HIS A 324 -0.53 5.18 -22.55
C HIS A 324 0.00 5.01 -21.12
N THR A 325 -0.40 5.86 -20.19
CA THR A 325 0.09 5.88 -18.80
C THR A 325 -0.91 5.24 -17.83
N ALA A 326 -0.40 4.44 -16.90
CA ALA A 326 -1.12 3.99 -15.72
C ALA A 326 -0.34 4.41 -14.47
N LEU A 327 -0.94 5.25 -13.63
CA LEU A 327 -0.42 5.67 -12.34
C LEU A 327 -1.15 4.94 -11.22
N PHE A 328 -0.38 4.34 -10.32
CA PHE A 328 -0.84 3.76 -9.06
C PHE A 328 -0.42 4.67 -7.92
N ILE A 329 -1.37 5.17 -7.15
CA ILE A 329 -1.13 6.02 -5.97
C ILE A 329 -1.45 5.17 -4.76
N THR A 330 -0.48 4.97 -3.87
CA THR A 330 -0.64 4.18 -2.65
C THR A 330 0.23 4.73 -1.53
N TYR A 331 0.09 4.11 -0.36
CA TYR A 331 0.86 4.36 0.86
C TYR A 331 1.58 3.09 1.25
N ASP A 332 2.73 3.20 1.86
CA ASP A 332 3.56 2.05 2.21
C ASP A 332 2.99 1.23 3.37
N GLU A 333 2.44 1.91 4.41
CA GLU A 333 1.79 1.26 5.54
C GLU A 333 0.79 2.20 6.22
N HIS A 334 0.16 1.79 7.33
CA HIS A 334 -1.02 2.43 7.92
C HIS A 334 -0.72 3.61 8.87
N GLY A 335 0.56 3.87 9.22
CA GLY A 335 0.98 4.97 10.08
C GLY A 335 0.48 4.87 11.54
N GLY A 336 0.04 3.70 11.99
CA GLY A 336 -0.60 3.53 13.29
C GLY A 336 -2.06 4.03 13.34
N TYR A 337 -2.60 4.51 12.22
CA TYR A 337 -4.00 4.94 12.10
C TYR A 337 -4.94 3.75 11.96
N TYR A 338 -6.12 3.91 12.53
CA TYR A 338 -7.18 2.90 12.56
C TYR A 338 -7.68 2.55 11.15
N ASP A 339 -7.85 1.27 10.93
CA ASP A 339 -8.65 0.72 9.84
C ASP A 339 -9.60 -0.34 10.39
N HIS A 340 -10.87 -0.30 9.99
CA HIS A 340 -11.87 -1.20 10.56
C HIS A 340 -11.81 -2.62 10.00
N VAL A 341 -11.07 -2.85 8.91
CA VAL A 341 -10.95 -4.16 8.28
C VAL A 341 -9.70 -4.88 8.77
N PRO A 342 -9.85 -5.98 9.50
CA PRO A 342 -8.69 -6.75 9.95
C PRO A 342 -7.94 -7.35 8.76
N PRO A 343 -6.58 -7.29 8.77
CA PRO A 343 -5.77 -7.86 7.71
C PRO A 343 -5.99 -9.37 7.52
N PRO A 344 -6.20 -9.84 6.27
CA PRO A 344 -6.36 -11.25 5.99
C PRO A 344 -5.02 -12.00 6.01
N ARG A 345 -5.09 -13.33 5.98
CA ARG A 345 -3.91 -14.18 5.78
C ARG A 345 -3.33 -13.96 4.38
N ALA A 346 -2.01 -14.16 4.28
CA ALA A 346 -1.24 -14.01 3.06
C ALA A 346 -0.37 -15.26 2.80
N ILE A 347 0.02 -15.47 1.56
CA ILE A 347 1.03 -16.47 1.21
C ILE A 347 2.39 -15.96 1.71
N LYS A 348 3.15 -16.81 2.40
CA LYS A 348 4.53 -16.46 2.80
C LYS A 348 5.38 -16.22 1.56
N PRO A 349 6.18 -15.15 1.53
CA PRO A 349 7.00 -14.85 0.35
C PRO A 349 8.06 -15.93 0.09
N ASP A 350 8.68 -16.40 1.14
CA ASP A 350 9.78 -17.37 1.14
C ASP A 350 9.86 -18.11 2.49
N SER A 351 10.95 -18.83 2.72
CA SER A 351 11.21 -19.54 3.98
C SER A 351 11.88 -18.68 5.05
N THR A 352 12.24 -17.43 4.75
CA THR A 352 12.91 -16.52 5.70
C THR A 352 11.89 -16.02 6.74
N PRO A 353 12.06 -16.32 8.03
CA PRO A 353 11.19 -15.78 9.07
C PRO A 353 11.54 -14.32 9.37
N PRO A 354 10.64 -13.57 10.04
CA PRO A 354 11.01 -12.32 10.68
C PRO A 354 12.16 -12.51 11.69
N LEU A 355 13.09 -11.58 11.73
CA LEU A 355 14.18 -11.56 12.71
C LEU A 355 13.69 -10.86 13.97
N LEU A 356 13.06 -11.64 14.85
CA LEU A 356 12.51 -11.13 16.12
C LEU A 356 13.56 -11.09 17.21
N SER A 357 13.57 -10.00 17.97
CA SER A 357 14.35 -9.81 19.18
C SER A 357 13.54 -10.17 20.43
N PRO A 358 14.19 -10.39 21.59
CA PRO A 358 13.47 -10.55 22.85
C PRO A 358 12.57 -9.33 23.11
N GLY A 359 11.29 -9.58 23.37
CA GLY A 359 10.25 -8.54 23.55
C GLY A 359 9.44 -8.21 22.30
N ASP A 360 9.82 -8.70 21.13
CA ASP A 360 8.98 -8.58 19.95
C ASP A 360 7.75 -9.49 20.02
N MET A 361 6.62 -8.97 19.59
CA MET A 361 5.41 -9.74 19.51
C MET A 361 5.56 -10.87 18.46
N PRO A 362 5.03 -12.08 18.74
CA PRO A 362 5.10 -13.17 17.80
C PRO A 362 4.30 -12.85 16.54
N GLY A 363 4.88 -13.15 15.38
CA GLY A 363 4.26 -12.89 14.07
C GLY A 363 5.04 -13.54 12.93
N GLY A 364 4.57 -13.34 11.72
CA GLY A 364 5.17 -13.90 10.51
C GLY A 364 4.78 -13.12 9.26
N TYR A 365 5.36 -13.50 8.14
CA TYR A 365 5.03 -12.92 6.83
C TYR A 365 3.85 -13.66 6.15
N ASP A 366 2.99 -14.33 6.91
CA ASP A 366 1.80 -15.04 6.44
C ASP A 366 0.49 -14.26 6.66
N ARG A 367 0.61 -12.95 6.87
CA ARG A 367 -0.49 -11.99 6.99
C ARG A 367 -0.13 -10.68 6.31
N TYR A 368 -1.11 -10.04 5.68
CA TYR A 368 -1.00 -8.66 5.23
C TYR A 368 -0.97 -7.69 6.42
N GLY A 369 -0.57 -6.45 6.19
CA GLY A 369 -0.79 -5.36 7.13
C GLY A 369 -2.18 -4.74 6.93
N PHE A 370 -2.44 -3.57 7.51
CA PHE A 370 -3.73 -2.89 7.39
C PHE A 370 -3.95 -2.34 5.98
N ARG A 371 -5.22 -2.03 5.67
CA ARG A 371 -5.53 -1.39 4.40
C ARG A 371 -4.87 -0.03 4.31
N VAL A 372 -4.34 0.26 3.13
CA VAL A 372 -3.83 1.57 2.74
C VAL A 372 -4.57 2.06 1.49
N PRO A 373 -4.64 3.38 1.24
CA PRO A 373 -5.27 3.90 0.05
C PRO A 373 -4.64 3.34 -1.23
N MET A 374 -5.49 3.03 -2.23
CA MET A 374 -5.08 2.70 -3.59
C MET A 374 -6.03 3.37 -4.56
N ILE A 375 -5.48 4.24 -5.42
CA ILE A 375 -6.21 4.89 -6.51
C ILE A 375 -5.44 4.65 -7.80
N VAL A 376 -6.12 4.19 -8.86
CA VAL A 376 -5.49 3.93 -10.15
C VAL A 376 -5.92 4.97 -11.18
N VAL A 377 -4.99 5.81 -11.60
CA VAL A 377 -5.23 6.94 -12.50
C VAL A 377 -4.68 6.61 -13.90
N SER A 378 -5.57 6.44 -14.87
CA SER A 378 -5.21 6.07 -16.25
C SER A 378 -6.32 6.43 -17.22
N PRO A 379 -6.03 6.73 -18.49
CA PRO A 379 -7.04 6.76 -19.54
C PRO A 379 -7.86 5.48 -19.67
N TRP A 380 -7.24 4.35 -19.35
CA TRP A 380 -7.81 3.01 -19.45
C TRP A 380 -8.45 2.51 -18.16
N ALA A 381 -8.47 3.35 -17.13
CA ALA A 381 -9.11 3.01 -15.87
C ALA A 381 -10.65 2.92 -16.03
N ARG A 382 -11.26 1.96 -15.35
CA ARG A 382 -12.71 1.80 -15.32
C ARG A 382 -13.38 2.96 -14.58
N THR A 383 -14.46 3.46 -15.12
CA THR A 383 -15.28 4.48 -14.43
C THR A 383 -16.06 3.85 -13.27
N ASN A 384 -16.22 4.60 -12.19
CA ASN A 384 -17.04 4.20 -11.03
C ASN A 384 -16.71 2.81 -10.46
N TYR A 385 -15.47 2.32 -10.64
CA TYR A 385 -15.07 1.02 -10.17
C TYR A 385 -14.48 1.07 -8.76
N VAL A 386 -14.86 0.09 -7.95
CA VAL A 386 -14.27 -0.16 -6.62
C VAL A 386 -13.86 -1.62 -6.58
N SER A 387 -12.56 -1.88 -6.47
CA SER A 387 -12.05 -3.23 -6.36
C SER A 387 -12.23 -3.76 -4.95
N SER A 388 -12.88 -4.93 -4.83
CA SER A 388 -12.99 -5.70 -3.59
C SER A 388 -12.04 -6.90 -3.57
N VAL A 389 -11.14 -6.98 -4.52
CA VAL A 389 -10.13 -8.03 -4.60
C VAL A 389 -9.04 -7.74 -3.57
N VAL A 390 -8.64 -8.76 -2.82
CA VAL A 390 -7.51 -8.64 -1.88
C VAL A 390 -6.21 -8.47 -2.66
N GLN A 391 -5.53 -7.39 -2.40
CA GLN A 391 -4.31 -6.95 -3.08
C GLN A 391 -3.36 -6.34 -2.06
N ASP A 392 -2.06 -6.31 -2.39
CA ASP A 392 -1.02 -5.67 -1.59
C ASP A 392 0.10 -5.11 -2.50
N HIS A 393 1.20 -4.65 -1.93
CA HIS A 393 2.32 -4.13 -2.72
C HIS A 393 2.87 -5.14 -3.72
N THR A 394 2.81 -6.44 -3.41
CA THR A 394 3.23 -7.50 -4.35
C THR A 394 2.24 -7.68 -5.51
N SER A 395 1.03 -7.16 -5.40
CA SER A 395 0.08 -7.11 -6.52
C SER A 395 0.53 -6.15 -7.63
N MET A 396 1.27 -5.09 -7.28
CA MET A 396 1.91 -4.23 -8.28
C MET A 396 3.08 -4.94 -8.98
N LEU A 397 3.83 -5.79 -8.26
CA LEU A 397 4.82 -6.68 -8.87
C LEU A 397 4.15 -7.64 -9.85
N ALA A 398 3.09 -8.31 -9.42
CA ALA A 398 2.31 -9.21 -10.27
C ALA A 398 1.71 -8.50 -11.51
N PHE A 399 1.35 -7.20 -11.38
CA PHE A 399 0.94 -6.39 -12.54
C PHE A 399 2.09 -6.20 -13.54
N MET A 400 3.28 -5.85 -13.07
CA MET A 400 4.47 -5.69 -13.91
C MET A 400 4.92 -7.01 -14.52
N GLU A 401 4.91 -8.09 -13.72
CA GLU A 401 5.18 -9.46 -14.19
C GLU A 401 4.22 -9.85 -15.30
N ARG A 402 2.93 -9.59 -15.12
CA ARG A 402 1.93 -9.87 -16.15
C ARG A 402 2.13 -9.00 -17.39
N LYS A 403 2.40 -7.70 -17.19
CA LYS A 403 2.59 -6.77 -18.32
C LYS A 403 3.76 -7.15 -19.20
N TRP A 404 4.88 -7.53 -18.62
CA TRP A 404 6.11 -7.85 -19.35
C TRP A 404 6.52 -9.32 -19.28
N ASN A 405 5.61 -10.20 -18.86
CA ASN A 405 5.85 -11.64 -18.71
C ASN A 405 7.15 -11.95 -17.95
N LEU A 406 7.38 -11.24 -16.83
CA LEU A 406 8.58 -11.39 -16.01
C LEU A 406 8.46 -12.60 -15.08
N PRO A 407 9.60 -13.24 -14.74
CA PRO A 407 9.64 -14.24 -13.68
C PRO A 407 9.36 -13.61 -12.31
N ALA A 408 8.48 -14.20 -11.53
CA ALA A 408 8.19 -13.79 -10.17
C ALA A 408 9.41 -13.95 -9.25
N MET A 409 9.53 -13.12 -8.23
CA MET A 409 10.65 -13.17 -7.29
C MET A 409 10.39 -14.11 -6.12
N THR A 410 9.16 -14.19 -5.64
CA THR A 410 8.76 -14.94 -4.44
C THR A 410 7.46 -15.70 -4.64
N PHE A 411 7.07 -16.49 -3.64
CA PHE A 411 5.73 -17.08 -3.65
C PHE A 411 4.63 -16.04 -3.48
N ARG A 412 4.91 -14.87 -2.87
CA ARG A 412 3.90 -13.83 -2.60
C ARG A 412 3.49 -13.16 -3.90
N ASP A 413 4.41 -12.57 -4.65
CA ASP A 413 4.15 -11.88 -5.92
C ASP A 413 3.66 -12.85 -7.00
N ALA A 414 4.26 -14.06 -7.10
CA ALA A 414 3.79 -15.10 -8.01
C ALA A 414 2.28 -15.40 -7.89
N ASN A 415 1.71 -15.27 -6.69
CA ASN A 415 0.32 -15.60 -6.39
C ASN A 415 -0.53 -14.39 -6.01
N ALA A 416 0.00 -13.19 -6.10
CA ALA A 416 -0.76 -11.96 -5.90
C ALA A 416 -1.70 -11.69 -7.09
N HIS A 417 -2.82 -11.03 -6.83
CA HIS A 417 -3.73 -10.60 -7.90
C HIS A 417 -3.06 -9.47 -8.72
N PRO A 418 -2.99 -9.58 -10.05
CA PRO A 418 -2.20 -8.66 -10.88
C PRO A 418 -2.90 -7.32 -11.19
N MET A 419 -3.86 -6.87 -10.40
CA MET A 419 -4.54 -5.57 -10.49
C MET A 419 -5.12 -5.20 -11.86
N THR A 420 -5.40 -6.19 -12.71
CA THR A 420 -5.97 -5.95 -14.05
C THR A 420 -7.45 -5.59 -14.02
N ASP A 421 -8.11 -5.84 -12.92
CA ASP A 421 -9.51 -5.50 -12.68
C ASP A 421 -9.80 -3.99 -12.68
N TYR A 422 -8.78 -3.14 -12.45
CA TYR A 422 -8.91 -1.69 -12.52
C TYR A 422 -9.10 -1.13 -13.94
N PHE A 423 -8.80 -1.92 -14.98
CA PHE A 423 -8.71 -1.43 -16.35
C PHE A 423 -9.81 -1.99 -17.26
N ASP A 424 -10.25 -1.19 -18.22
CA ASP A 424 -10.89 -1.65 -19.44
C ASP A 424 -10.00 -1.32 -20.65
N LEU A 425 -9.20 -2.29 -21.05
CA LEU A 425 -8.24 -2.12 -22.15
C LEU A 425 -8.89 -2.14 -23.54
N ARG A 426 -10.22 -2.34 -23.63
CA ARG A 426 -10.95 -2.30 -24.90
C ARG A 426 -11.37 -0.88 -25.25
N LYS A 427 -11.65 -0.05 -24.25
CA LYS A 427 -12.17 1.31 -24.45
C LYS A 427 -11.65 2.26 -23.37
N PRO A 428 -10.82 3.26 -23.74
CA PRO A 428 -10.37 4.26 -22.78
C PRO A 428 -11.50 5.19 -22.36
N SER A 429 -11.62 5.46 -21.05
CA SER A 429 -12.64 6.33 -20.49
C SER A 429 -12.14 7.78 -20.27
N PHE A 430 -10.81 7.99 -20.15
CA PHE A 430 -10.24 9.24 -19.72
C PHE A 430 -9.09 9.73 -20.61
N LEU A 431 -9.19 9.52 -21.95
CA LEU A 431 -8.23 10.14 -22.90
C LEU A 431 -8.17 11.65 -22.72
N LYS A 432 -9.32 12.29 -22.52
CA LYS A 432 -9.41 13.65 -21.99
C LYS A 432 -9.52 13.54 -20.46
N PRO A 433 -8.53 14.07 -19.72
CA PRO A 433 -8.58 14.02 -18.26
C PRO A 433 -9.84 14.66 -17.70
N PRO A 434 -10.46 14.09 -16.66
CA PRO A 434 -11.63 14.68 -16.01
C PRO A 434 -11.24 15.94 -15.23
N PRO A 435 -12.19 16.85 -14.95
CA PRO A 435 -11.94 17.98 -14.07
C PRO A 435 -11.68 17.48 -12.64
N LEU A 436 -10.58 17.94 -12.05
CA LEU A 436 -10.21 17.64 -10.67
C LEU A 436 -10.18 18.91 -9.84
N HIS A 437 -10.54 18.80 -8.58
CA HIS A 437 -10.44 19.93 -7.64
C HIS A 437 -8.98 20.39 -7.52
N LYS A 438 -8.78 21.61 -7.07
CA LYS A 438 -7.44 22.09 -6.70
C LYS A 438 -7.07 21.50 -5.33
N ALA A 439 -5.82 21.13 -5.17
CA ALA A 439 -5.27 20.92 -3.83
C ALA A 439 -5.25 22.24 -3.05
N PRO A 440 -5.33 22.23 -1.72
CA PRO A 440 -5.33 23.45 -0.89
C PRO A 440 -4.07 24.30 -1.11
N ALA A 441 -4.15 25.56 -0.75
CA ALA A 441 -2.99 26.44 -0.74
C ALA A 441 -1.99 26.02 0.34
N LEU A 442 -0.69 26.09 0.02
CA LEU A 442 0.36 25.57 0.91
C LEU A 442 0.50 26.38 2.22
N ALA A 443 0.53 27.73 2.09
CA ALA A 443 0.89 28.60 3.22
C ALA A 443 -0.01 28.49 4.48
N PRO A 444 -1.34 28.40 4.36
CA PRO A 444 -2.19 28.27 5.55
C PRO A 444 -1.93 27.03 6.39
N GLY A 445 -1.70 25.88 5.75
CA GLY A 445 -1.44 24.61 6.43
C GLY A 445 -0.11 24.63 7.18
N LEU A 446 0.97 25.07 6.53
CA LEU A 446 2.28 25.20 7.17
C LEU A 446 2.26 26.16 8.36
N ALA A 447 1.60 27.31 8.22
CA ALA A 447 1.47 28.27 9.31
C ALA A 447 0.72 27.67 10.51
N ALA A 448 -0.34 26.90 10.27
CA ALA A 448 -1.10 26.24 11.33
C ALA A 448 -0.26 25.16 12.03
N CYS A 449 0.50 24.33 11.31
CA CYS A 449 1.38 23.33 11.90
C CYS A 449 2.49 23.97 12.75
N HIS A 450 3.09 25.06 12.28
CA HIS A 450 4.07 25.80 13.05
C HIS A 450 3.52 26.41 14.33
N ALA A 451 2.35 27.04 14.25
CA ALA A 451 1.69 27.64 15.41
C ALA A 451 1.37 26.62 16.52
N GLN A 452 1.20 25.34 16.16
CA GLN A 452 0.96 24.24 17.12
C GLN A 452 2.27 23.67 17.69
N GLY A 453 3.43 24.21 17.33
CA GLY A 453 4.74 23.69 17.77
C GLY A 453 5.08 22.32 17.21
N LEU A 454 4.42 21.92 16.15
CA LEU A 454 4.68 20.67 15.45
C LEU A 454 5.80 20.92 14.44
N ASN A 455 7.03 20.60 14.85
CA ASN A 455 8.19 20.72 13.95
C ASN A 455 8.23 19.55 12.99
N PRO A 456 8.05 19.76 11.71
CA PRO A 456 9.18 19.62 10.81
C PRO A 456 9.76 21.00 10.47
N PRO A 457 11.07 21.11 10.21
CA PRO A 457 11.62 22.31 9.64
C PRO A 457 10.90 22.58 8.30
N LEU A 458 10.56 23.85 8.02
CA LEU A 458 10.03 24.22 6.72
C LEU A 458 10.99 23.76 5.61
N PRO A 459 10.46 23.21 4.51
CA PRO A 459 11.30 22.91 3.38
C PRO A 459 12.00 24.18 2.90
N PRO A 460 13.27 24.10 2.45
CA PRO A 460 13.97 25.25 1.91
C PRO A 460 13.15 25.93 0.81
N GLY A 461 12.80 27.22 1.00
CA GLY A 461 12.00 27.99 0.06
C GLY A 461 10.49 28.03 0.34
N ALA A 462 10.01 27.54 1.47
CA ALA A 462 8.62 27.65 1.90
C ALA A 462 8.35 28.85 2.85
N SER A 463 9.33 29.76 3.00
CA SER A 463 9.19 31.02 3.75
C SER A 463 8.61 32.16 2.89
#